data_4aabf2944a7a76f3e4dff3be1cfeb942
#
_entry.id   4aabf2944a7a76f3e4dff3be1cfeb942
#
_cell.length_a   1.000
_cell.length_b   1.000
_cell.length_c   1.000
_cell.angle_alpha   90.00
_cell.angle_beta   90.00
_cell.angle_gamma   90.00
#
_symmetry.space_group_name_H-M   'P 1'
#
loop_
_entity.id
_entity.type
_entity.pdbx_description
1 polymer ?
#
loop_
_entity_poly.entity_id
_entity_poly.type
_entity_poly.pdbx_seq_one_letter_code
_entity_poly.pdbx_strand_id
1 'polypeptide(L)'
;MKLFFLLIAAVSFIQGQISPEQMEPGKRNGHYRAWVYFKDKAGSAQANISERARQRRSKNNIQSDNLWLDLRIPNDYIETLKELNIIIRRQSRWLNAVSIETDINTLNTILKFDFIKKVEPVYNFVKGSTIGPVNENGTNQIPNNNQRDFDYGNSFTQIEQINSHTAHEAGYFGQGVRILFLDTGYMLSHVAFDSINLIAQYDFINNDDNTANEDENNDNYQQDHHGTGMLSIIAGYYPGHLIGPAFKSEYLLAKTEDVSSETQVEEDNYVAALEWGEGLGADVTSSSLGYLDWYSYCDMDGNTAVTTIAVDVASSLGMLCVTSAGNWASTPPENPCQPPITHYISAPADADSVIAVGAVNSSGIIGSFSSRGPTYDGRIKPEVCAMGIGVVGASPGTQNDFITVYSGTSASSPLISGAAALIMSANPSWTAMQVREAMMMTASQHENPDNTYGYGIVDIMAAINYGQTAGVKPGQGNPADFQISTAYPNPFNPSVSVDITAAVGGHLIVEVLDINGRMISTLYNENVIYSTHKLNWIADGVPAGLYFIRSTLNGQSHIQKATLLK
;
A
#
# COMPACT_ATOMS: atom_id res chain seq x y z
N MET A 1 -21.05 18.08 31.76
CA MET A 1 -20.09 18.10 30.66
C MET A 1 -20.68 17.18 29.60
N LYS A 2 -21.20 17.73 28.49
CA LYS A 2 -21.99 17.00 27.50
C LYS A 2 -21.01 16.38 26.52
N LEU A 3 -20.94 15.03 26.48
CA LEU A 3 -20.27 14.27 25.44
C LEU A 3 -21.06 14.46 24.12
N PHE A 4 -20.43 15.08 23.13
CA PHE A 4 -20.89 15.03 21.76
C PHE A 4 -20.29 13.77 21.12
N PHE A 5 -21.11 12.76 20.92
CA PHE A 5 -20.81 11.65 20.03
C PHE A 5 -20.94 12.17 18.59
N LEU A 6 -19.81 12.37 17.91
CA LEU A 6 -19.80 12.47 16.44
C LEU A 6 -19.78 11.05 15.88
N LEU A 7 -20.92 10.59 15.42
CA LEU A 7 -21.01 9.45 14.50
C LEU A 7 -20.46 9.96 13.14
N ILE A 8 -19.23 9.57 12.79
CA ILE A 8 -18.70 9.80 11.44
C ILE A 8 -19.19 8.66 10.57
N ALA A 9 -20.36 8.84 9.96
CA ALA A 9 -20.76 8.03 8.82
C ALA A 9 -20.02 8.59 7.59
N ALA A 10 -19.35 7.76 6.83
CA ALA A 10 -18.84 8.10 5.51
C ALA A 10 -20.04 8.54 4.64
N VAL A 11 -20.23 9.83 4.47
CA VAL A 11 -21.37 10.40 3.76
C VAL A 11 -20.94 10.67 2.34
N SER A 12 -21.18 9.69 1.45
CA SER A 12 -21.10 9.89 0.02
C SER A 12 -22.24 10.83 -0.42
N PHE A 13 -21.91 12.06 -0.83
CA PHE A 13 -22.90 13.03 -1.28
C PHE A 13 -23.15 12.92 -2.78
N ILE A 14 -24.33 12.41 -3.14
CA ILE A 14 -24.94 12.56 -4.44
C ILE A 14 -25.96 13.71 -4.32
N GLN A 15 -25.68 14.85 -5.00
CA GLN A 15 -26.56 16.02 -5.14
C GLN A 15 -27.11 16.65 -3.84
N GLY A 16 -26.29 17.44 -3.15
CA GLY A 16 -26.66 18.31 -2.02
C GLY A 16 -25.64 19.42 -1.83
N GLN A 17 -26.01 20.50 -1.10
CA GLN A 17 -25.02 21.47 -0.64
C GLN A 17 -24.15 20.85 0.45
N ILE A 18 -22.82 20.99 0.32
CA ILE A 18 -21.87 20.65 1.38
C ILE A 18 -21.91 21.76 2.43
N SER A 19 -22.13 21.41 3.71
CA SER A 19 -22.03 22.37 4.80
C SER A 19 -20.59 22.59 5.25
N PRO A 20 -20.26 23.76 5.84
CA PRO A 20 -18.93 23.99 6.43
C PRO A 20 -18.54 22.95 7.48
N GLU A 21 -19.52 22.44 8.26
CA GLU A 21 -19.27 21.44 9.31
C GLU A 21 -18.82 20.10 8.71
N GLN A 22 -19.31 19.74 7.55
CA GLN A 22 -18.94 18.50 6.85
C GLN A 22 -17.51 18.56 6.30
N MET A 23 -17.03 19.76 5.97
CA MET A 23 -15.68 19.99 5.46
C MET A 23 -14.72 20.50 6.54
N GLU A 24 -15.18 20.72 7.77
CA GLU A 24 -14.35 21.22 8.86
C GLU A 24 -13.07 20.40 9.09
N PRO A 25 -13.08 19.04 8.94
CA PRO A 25 -11.85 18.25 9.02
C PRO A 25 -10.77 18.65 8.01
N GLY A 26 -11.16 19.13 6.84
CA GLY A 26 -10.24 19.58 5.77
C GLY A 26 -9.90 21.07 5.81
N LYS A 27 -10.32 21.81 6.84
CA LYS A 27 -10.15 23.26 6.91
C LYS A 27 -8.73 23.69 7.32
N ARG A 28 -8.11 24.56 6.52
CA ARG A 28 -6.81 25.18 6.81
C ARG A 28 -6.84 26.66 6.39
N ASN A 29 -6.49 27.55 7.31
CA ASN A 29 -6.37 29.01 7.04
C ASN A 29 -7.59 29.62 6.33
N GLY A 30 -8.81 29.13 6.64
CA GLY A 30 -10.06 29.60 6.00
C GLY A 30 -10.40 28.95 4.66
N HIS A 31 -9.54 28.09 4.11
CA HIS A 31 -9.78 27.24 2.95
C HIS A 31 -10.06 25.80 3.36
N TYR A 32 -10.57 25.00 2.42
CA TYR A 32 -10.85 23.58 2.60
C TYR A 32 -10.04 22.77 1.60
N ARG A 33 -9.43 21.69 2.06
CA ARG A 33 -8.79 20.68 1.23
C ARG A 33 -9.79 19.57 0.97
N ALA A 34 -9.87 19.13 -0.28
CA ALA A 34 -10.82 18.11 -0.69
C ALA A 34 -10.31 17.27 -1.85
N TRP A 35 -10.64 15.98 -1.83
CA TRP A 35 -10.65 15.14 -3.03
C TRP A 35 -11.93 15.37 -3.82
N VAL A 36 -11.79 15.68 -5.10
CA VAL A 36 -12.89 15.84 -6.07
C VAL A 36 -12.81 14.68 -7.06
N TYR A 37 -13.76 13.76 -6.99
CA TYR A 37 -13.83 12.57 -7.82
C TYR A 37 -14.68 12.82 -9.06
N PHE A 38 -14.24 12.32 -10.20
CA PHE A 38 -14.93 12.43 -11.48
C PHE A 38 -15.75 11.18 -11.79
N LYS A 39 -16.81 11.32 -12.58
CA LYS A 39 -17.69 10.21 -12.98
C LYS A 39 -17.03 9.29 -14.00
N ASP A 40 -16.26 9.86 -14.91
CA ASP A 40 -15.67 9.16 -16.05
C ASP A 40 -14.35 9.79 -16.49
N LYS A 41 -13.77 9.25 -17.55
CA LYS A 41 -12.57 9.74 -18.23
C LYS A 41 -12.81 9.89 -19.74
N ALA A 42 -14.00 10.34 -20.13
CA ALA A 42 -14.37 10.47 -21.54
C ALA A 42 -13.41 11.41 -22.30
N GLY A 43 -12.92 10.96 -23.43
CA GLY A 43 -11.99 11.74 -24.26
C GLY A 43 -10.56 11.87 -23.73
N SER A 44 -10.21 11.14 -22.67
CA SER A 44 -8.89 11.22 -22.06
C SER A 44 -7.78 10.59 -22.90
N ALA A 45 -6.59 11.20 -22.83
CA ALA A 45 -5.37 10.62 -23.38
C ALA A 45 -4.80 9.55 -22.44
N GLN A 46 -4.07 8.59 -23.00
CA GLN A 46 -3.28 7.62 -22.25
C GLN A 46 -2.13 8.30 -21.48
N ALA A 47 -1.85 7.84 -20.27
CA ALA A 47 -0.64 8.20 -19.55
C ALA A 47 0.58 7.58 -20.24
N ASN A 48 1.71 8.28 -20.16
CA ASN A 48 2.96 7.72 -20.64
C ASN A 48 3.56 6.82 -19.56
N ILE A 49 3.59 5.52 -19.81
CA ILE A 49 4.26 4.54 -18.96
C ILE A 49 5.52 4.01 -19.66
N SER A 50 6.57 3.70 -18.89
CA SER A 50 7.83 3.20 -19.43
C SER A 50 7.67 1.82 -20.05
N GLU A 51 8.60 1.45 -20.93
CA GLU A 51 8.66 0.10 -21.48
C GLU A 51 8.87 -0.95 -20.37
N ARG A 52 9.63 -0.62 -19.33
CA ARG A 52 9.81 -1.49 -18.17
C ARG A 52 8.48 -1.74 -17.42
N ALA A 53 7.64 -0.72 -17.25
CA ALA A 53 6.31 -0.90 -16.66
C ALA A 53 5.43 -1.83 -17.51
N ARG A 54 5.46 -1.70 -18.86
CA ARG A 54 4.75 -2.62 -19.76
C ARG A 54 5.26 -4.06 -19.62
N GLN A 55 6.58 -4.24 -19.56
CA GLN A 55 7.20 -5.58 -19.39
C GLN A 55 6.82 -6.21 -18.05
N ARG A 56 6.83 -5.44 -16.94
CA ARG A 56 6.36 -5.92 -15.64
C ARG A 56 4.91 -6.34 -15.70
N ARG A 57 4.03 -5.51 -16.27
CA ARG A 57 2.60 -5.82 -16.45
C ARG A 57 2.41 -7.07 -17.29
N SER A 58 3.12 -7.19 -18.41
CA SER A 58 3.08 -8.37 -19.28
C SER A 58 3.49 -9.64 -18.54
N LYS A 59 4.55 -9.58 -17.72
CA LYS A 59 4.98 -10.70 -16.85
C LYS A 59 3.85 -11.12 -15.88
N ASN A 60 3.04 -10.20 -15.43
CA ASN A 60 1.90 -10.45 -14.56
C ASN A 60 0.60 -10.75 -15.34
N ASN A 61 0.67 -11.00 -16.65
CA ASN A 61 -0.45 -11.25 -17.57
C ASN A 61 -1.46 -10.10 -17.66
N ILE A 62 -1.03 -8.86 -17.38
CA ILE A 62 -1.86 -7.67 -17.45
C ILE A 62 -1.75 -7.09 -18.86
N GLN A 63 -2.88 -6.96 -19.55
CA GLN A 63 -2.92 -6.30 -20.86
C GLN A 63 -2.72 -4.80 -20.67
N SER A 64 -1.66 -4.26 -21.28
CA SER A 64 -1.29 -2.85 -21.11
C SER A 64 -2.03 -1.89 -22.07
N ASP A 65 -2.73 -2.42 -23.05
CA ASP A 65 -3.40 -1.59 -24.05
C ASP A 65 -4.79 -1.16 -23.57
N ASN A 66 -5.01 0.15 -23.50
CA ASN A 66 -6.28 0.76 -23.14
C ASN A 66 -6.81 0.48 -21.71
N LEU A 67 -5.91 0.25 -20.74
CA LEU A 67 -6.34 0.17 -19.35
C LEU A 67 -6.99 1.50 -18.91
N TRP A 68 -8.13 1.40 -18.25
CA TRP A 68 -8.82 2.56 -17.67
C TRP A 68 -7.93 3.31 -16.67
N LEU A 69 -7.08 2.57 -15.91
CA LEU A 69 -6.12 3.12 -14.96
C LEU A 69 -5.03 3.98 -15.62
N ASP A 70 -4.78 3.80 -16.93
CA ASP A 70 -3.80 4.59 -17.67
C ASP A 70 -4.42 5.81 -18.37
N LEU A 71 -5.74 5.90 -18.42
CA LEU A 71 -6.39 7.12 -18.91
C LEU A 71 -6.16 8.25 -17.91
N ARG A 72 -5.67 9.38 -18.40
CA ARG A 72 -5.54 10.61 -17.60
C ARG A 72 -6.92 11.15 -17.22
N ILE A 73 -6.96 12.08 -16.28
CA ILE A 73 -8.15 12.90 -16.07
C ILE A 73 -8.37 13.77 -17.32
N PRO A 74 -9.62 13.93 -17.80
CA PRO A 74 -9.88 14.79 -18.95
C PRO A 74 -9.35 16.21 -18.74
N ASN A 75 -8.62 16.73 -19.71
CA ASN A 75 -8.08 18.09 -19.61
C ASN A 75 -9.19 19.14 -19.45
N ASP A 76 -10.33 18.95 -20.09
CA ASP A 76 -11.48 19.87 -19.99
C ASP A 76 -11.99 19.98 -18.54
N TYR A 77 -11.97 18.88 -17.77
CA TYR A 77 -12.34 18.91 -16.36
C TYR A 77 -11.35 19.71 -15.53
N ILE A 78 -10.06 19.51 -15.80
CA ILE A 78 -8.97 20.23 -15.12
C ILE A 78 -9.04 21.74 -15.41
N GLU A 79 -9.20 22.13 -16.68
CA GLU A 79 -9.29 23.54 -17.06
C GLU A 79 -10.56 24.19 -16.47
N THR A 80 -11.71 23.50 -16.49
CA THR A 80 -12.95 23.98 -15.86
C THR A 80 -12.76 24.25 -14.37
N LEU A 81 -12.02 23.38 -13.65
CA LEU A 81 -11.71 23.60 -12.25
C LEU A 81 -10.75 24.77 -12.04
N LYS A 82 -9.73 24.94 -12.90
CA LYS A 82 -8.79 26.06 -12.85
C LYS A 82 -9.45 27.42 -13.06
N GLU A 83 -10.49 27.50 -13.90
CA GLU A 83 -11.27 28.73 -14.11
C GLU A 83 -11.95 29.24 -12.83
N LEU A 84 -12.14 28.40 -11.83
CA LEU A 84 -12.67 28.75 -10.51
C LEU A 84 -11.59 29.27 -9.55
N ASN A 85 -10.36 29.52 -9.99
CA ASN A 85 -9.20 29.95 -9.19
C ASN A 85 -8.90 29.02 -8.00
N ILE A 86 -9.11 27.72 -8.15
CA ILE A 86 -8.75 26.71 -7.17
C ILE A 86 -7.28 26.29 -7.31
N ILE A 87 -6.68 25.89 -6.19
CA ILE A 87 -5.37 25.28 -6.17
C ILE A 87 -5.54 23.77 -6.35
N ILE A 88 -5.10 23.24 -7.51
CA ILE A 88 -5.01 21.79 -7.73
C ILE A 88 -3.68 21.33 -7.15
N ARG A 89 -3.73 20.51 -6.12
CA ARG A 89 -2.56 20.00 -5.39
C ARG A 89 -2.00 18.75 -6.04
N ARG A 90 -2.86 17.75 -6.25
CA ARG A 90 -2.52 16.45 -6.88
C ARG A 90 -3.60 16.02 -7.85
N GLN A 91 -3.19 15.23 -8.82
CA GLN A 91 -4.09 14.55 -9.76
C GLN A 91 -3.79 13.06 -9.67
N SER A 92 -4.81 12.25 -9.46
CA SER A 92 -4.70 10.79 -9.47
C SER A 92 -5.52 10.20 -10.60
N ARG A 93 -4.83 9.61 -11.59
CA ARG A 93 -5.51 8.85 -12.63
C ARG A 93 -6.12 7.56 -12.08
N TRP A 94 -5.53 6.97 -11.04
CA TRP A 94 -6.05 5.75 -10.43
C TRP A 94 -7.37 6.00 -9.69
N LEU A 95 -7.43 7.03 -8.87
CA LEU A 95 -8.64 7.42 -8.14
C LEU A 95 -9.66 8.13 -9.04
N ASN A 96 -9.28 8.54 -10.26
CA ASN A 96 -10.06 9.43 -11.12
C ASN A 96 -10.50 10.70 -10.36
N ALA A 97 -9.55 11.36 -9.73
CA ALA A 97 -9.80 12.46 -8.81
C ALA A 97 -8.66 13.49 -8.77
N VAL A 98 -8.96 14.67 -8.26
CA VAL A 98 -7.98 15.70 -7.93
C VAL A 98 -8.09 16.10 -6.47
N SER A 99 -6.95 16.29 -5.80
CA SER A 99 -6.88 16.95 -4.49
C SER A 99 -6.74 18.45 -4.73
N ILE A 100 -7.61 19.23 -4.09
CA ILE A 100 -7.72 20.69 -4.27
C ILE A 100 -7.70 21.42 -2.93
N GLU A 101 -7.41 22.74 -3.00
CA GLU A 101 -7.61 23.67 -1.89
C GLU A 101 -8.44 24.87 -2.36
N THR A 102 -9.59 25.14 -1.72
CA THR A 102 -10.52 26.22 -2.09
C THR A 102 -11.47 26.59 -0.96
N ASP A 103 -12.38 27.57 -1.18
CA ASP A 103 -13.42 27.95 -0.24
C ASP A 103 -14.70 27.11 -0.40
N ILE A 104 -15.60 27.17 0.61
CA ILE A 104 -16.84 26.37 0.66
C ILE A 104 -17.83 26.71 -0.48
N ASN A 105 -17.88 27.96 -0.94
CA ASN A 105 -18.80 28.35 -2.00
C ASN A 105 -18.35 27.75 -3.35
N THR A 106 -17.04 27.73 -3.55
CA THR A 106 -16.43 27.11 -4.73
C THR A 106 -16.63 25.60 -4.71
N LEU A 107 -16.50 24.90 -3.54
CA LEU A 107 -16.85 23.48 -3.42
C LEU A 107 -18.29 23.21 -3.81
N ASN A 108 -19.23 24.05 -3.34
CA ASN A 108 -20.65 23.94 -3.70
C ASN A 108 -20.92 24.27 -5.19
N THR A 109 -20.06 25.04 -5.83
CA THR A 109 -20.13 25.28 -7.28
C THR A 109 -19.64 24.07 -8.07
N ILE A 110 -18.53 23.45 -7.65
CA ILE A 110 -17.96 22.23 -8.24
C ILE A 110 -18.99 21.11 -8.28
N LEU A 111 -19.75 20.90 -7.20
CA LEU A 111 -20.80 19.86 -7.13
C LEU A 111 -21.91 19.99 -8.17
N LYS A 112 -22.05 21.15 -8.82
CA LYS A 112 -23.07 21.37 -9.86
C LYS A 112 -22.62 20.91 -11.24
N PHE A 113 -21.35 20.59 -11.42
CA PHE A 113 -20.88 20.09 -12.71
C PHE A 113 -21.29 18.64 -12.93
N ASP A 114 -21.79 18.33 -14.10
CA ASP A 114 -22.30 16.99 -14.43
C ASP A 114 -21.22 15.90 -14.39
N PHE A 115 -19.95 16.26 -14.56
CA PHE A 115 -18.82 15.34 -14.54
C PHE A 115 -18.29 15.03 -13.11
N ILE A 116 -18.79 15.69 -12.07
CA ILE A 116 -18.38 15.43 -10.68
C ILE A 116 -19.17 14.27 -10.10
N LYS A 117 -18.47 13.29 -9.54
CA LYS A 117 -19.05 12.12 -8.85
C LYS A 117 -19.31 12.43 -7.37
N LYS A 118 -18.30 12.90 -6.64
CA LYS A 118 -18.35 13.24 -5.21
C LYS A 118 -17.22 14.17 -4.82
N VAL A 119 -17.34 14.78 -3.65
CA VAL A 119 -16.29 15.57 -2.98
C VAL A 119 -16.13 15.05 -1.56
N GLU A 120 -14.91 14.82 -1.11
CA GLU A 120 -14.58 14.33 0.23
C GLU A 120 -13.51 15.21 0.88
N PRO A 121 -13.56 15.51 2.19
CA PRO A 121 -12.55 16.31 2.85
C PRO A 121 -11.21 15.57 2.90
N VAL A 122 -10.11 16.33 2.81
CA VAL A 122 -8.76 15.91 3.16
C VAL A 122 -8.46 16.42 4.56
N TYR A 123 -8.37 15.53 5.52
CA TYR A 123 -8.30 15.87 6.96
C TYR A 123 -7.00 16.61 7.30
N ASN A 124 -7.11 17.54 8.27
CA ASN A 124 -5.99 18.29 8.84
C ASN A 124 -5.97 18.05 10.35
N PHE A 125 -4.94 17.37 10.85
CA PHE A 125 -4.67 17.30 12.29
C PHE A 125 -3.30 17.90 12.58
N VAL A 126 -3.17 18.57 13.74
CA VAL A 126 -1.89 19.08 14.21
C VAL A 126 -1.23 17.99 15.04
N LYS A 127 -0.02 17.62 14.69
CA LYS A 127 0.76 16.54 15.27
C LYS A 127 0.77 16.52 16.79
N GLY A 128 0.26 15.44 17.36
CA GLY A 128 0.52 15.03 18.73
C GLY A 128 1.64 13.99 18.75
N SER A 129 2.89 14.44 18.90
CA SER A 129 4.07 13.61 19.22
C SER A 129 4.57 12.61 18.17
N THR A 130 5.72 12.92 17.64
CA THR A 130 6.64 12.12 16.83
C THR A 130 6.87 10.71 17.36
N ILE A 131 6.91 9.72 16.45
CA ILE A 131 7.56 8.44 16.68
C ILE A 131 9.07 8.71 16.78
N GLY A 132 9.54 9.01 17.97
CA GLY A 132 10.97 9.06 18.26
C GLY A 132 11.55 7.64 18.29
N PRO A 133 12.85 7.46 18.07
CA PRO A 133 13.50 6.16 18.22
C PRO A 133 13.23 5.62 19.62
N VAL A 134 12.60 4.44 19.68
CA VAL A 134 12.40 3.73 20.95
C VAL A 134 13.77 3.23 21.40
N ASN A 135 14.35 3.87 22.41
CA ASN A 135 15.61 3.46 23.01
C ASN A 135 15.39 2.19 23.86
N GLU A 136 15.42 1.03 23.24
CA GLU A 136 15.65 -0.22 23.94
C GLU A 136 17.13 -0.59 23.82
N ASN A 137 17.88 -0.56 24.95
CA ASN A 137 19.29 -0.86 25.01
C ASN A 137 19.55 -2.35 24.72
N GLY A 138 19.78 -2.67 23.46
CA GLY A 138 20.25 -3.97 23.02
C GLY A 138 21.76 -3.96 22.82
N THR A 139 22.52 -4.64 23.68
CA THR A 139 23.95 -4.87 23.46
C THR A 139 24.12 -6.02 22.47
N ASN A 140 24.36 -5.72 21.19
CA ASN A 140 24.73 -6.72 20.20
C ASN A 140 26.19 -7.14 20.39
N GLN A 141 26.43 -8.44 20.67
CA GLN A 141 27.76 -9.03 20.57
C GLN A 141 28.10 -9.28 19.11
N ILE A 142 29.21 -8.72 18.65
CA ILE A 142 29.71 -8.89 17.26
C ILE A 142 30.21 -10.33 17.11
N PRO A 143 29.65 -11.17 16.22
CA PRO A 143 30.21 -12.47 15.90
C PRO A 143 31.53 -12.28 15.13
N ASN A 144 32.54 -13.08 15.49
CA ASN A 144 33.88 -13.03 14.90
C ASN A 144 33.82 -13.59 13.46
N ASN A 145 34.04 -12.76 12.45
CA ASN A 145 33.67 -12.98 11.05
C ASN A 145 34.88 -13.36 10.18
N ASN A 146 35.46 -14.54 10.36
CA ASN A 146 36.77 -14.89 9.75
C ASN A 146 36.71 -15.65 8.39
N GLN A 147 35.55 -15.82 7.73
CA GLN A 147 35.49 -16.58 6.46
C GLN A 147 34.28 -16.27 5.56
N ARG A 148 33.88 -15.02 5.38
CA ARG A 148 32.77 -14.65 4.50
C ARG A 148 33.24 -13.73 3.38
N ASP A 149 32.60 -13.83 2.20
CA ASP A 149 32.89 -12.98 1.04
C ASP A 149 32.55 -11.51 1.27
N PHE A 150 31.64 -11.22 2.24
CA PHE A 150 31.17 -9.88 2.59
C PHE A 150 31.36 -9.58 4.10
N ASP A 151 31.94 -8.43 4.40
CA ASP A 151 32.03 -7.91 5.76
C ASP A 151 30.84 -7.01 6.07
N TYR A 152 29.81 -7.58 6.68
CA TYR A 152 28.57 -6.87 7.05
C TYR A 152 28.73 -5.93 8.26
N GLY A 153 29.85 -5.98 8.96
CA GLY A 153 30.03 -5.22 10.21
C GLY A 153 28.89 -5.47 11.20
N ASN A 154 28.39 -4.39 11.78
CA ASN A 154 27.31 -4.45 12.77
C ASN A 154 25.93 -4.82 12.19
N SER A 155 25.75 -4.73 10.87
CA SER A 155 24.47 -5.11 10.23
C SER A 155 24.25 -6.62 10.08
N PHE A 156 25.26 -7.44 10.43
CA PHE A 156 25.20 -8.89 10.20
C PHE A 156 23.95 -9.56 10.80
N THR A 157 23.59 -9.22 12.04
CA THR A 157 22.47 -9.85 12.75
C THR A 157 21.13 -9.69 12.02
N GLN A 158 20.84 -8.50 11.49
CA GLN A 158 19.61 -8.26 10.73
C GLN A 158 19.58 -8.96 9.37
N ILE A 159 20.75 -9.11 8.75
CA ILE A 159 20.95 -9.80 7.48
C ILE A 159 20.87 -11.32 7.65
N GLU A 160 21.47 -11.86 8.73
CA GLU A 160 21.43 -13.28 9.07
C GLU A 160 20.02 -13.74 9.42
N GLN A 161 19.24 -12.93 10.16
CA GLN A 161 17.90 -13.31 10.61
C GLN A 161 16.95 -13.68 9.46
N ILE A 162 17.06 -13.00 8.33
CA ILE A 162 16.27 -13.28 7.11
C ILE A 162 17.02 -14.13 6.08
N ASN A 163 18.19 -14.66 6.43
CA ASN A 163 19.05 -15.49 5.58
C ASN A 163 19.55 -14.78 4.30
N SER A 164 19.68 -13.44 4.32
CA SER A 164 20.12 -12.63 3.18
C SER A 164 21.58 -12.87 2.82
N HIS A 165 22.46 -13.11 3.81
CA HIS A 165 23.89 -13.38 3.59
C HIS A 165 24.09 -14.60 2.67
N THR A 166 23.31 -15.67 2.86
CA THR A 166 23.38 -16.87 2.01
C THR A 166 22.90 -16.58 0.58
N ALA A 167 21.90 -15.70 0.43
CA ALA A 167 21.47 -15.24 -0.89
C ALA A 167 22.58 -14.43 -1.59
N HIS A 168 23.33 -13.60 -0.86
CA HIS A 168 24.48 -12.89 -1.39
C HIS A 168 25.61 -13.86 -1.79
N GLU A 169 25.90 -14.86 -0.99
CA GLU A 169 26.87 -15.94 -1.33
C GLU A 169 26.44 -16.70 -2.60
N ALA A 170 25.13 -16.82 -2.83
CA ALA A 170 24.58 -17.41 -4.06
C ALA A 170 24.55 -16.43 -5.26
N GLY A 171 24.99 -15.19 -5.10
CA GLY A 171 25.09 -14.19 -6.17
C GLY A 171 23.83 -13.34 -6.40
N TYR A 172 22.89 -13.34 -5.45
CA TYR A 172 21.68 -12.53 -5.53
C TYR A 172 21.82 -11.27 -4.66
N PHE A 173 21.71 -10.09 -5.27
CA PHE A 173 21.91 -8.79 -4.64
C PHE A 173 20.79 -7.80 -4.97
N GLY A 174 19.66 -8.26 -5.52
CA GLY A 174 18.57 -7.44 -6.04
C GLY A 174 18.80 -6.86 -7.44
N GLN A 175 19.84 -7.30 -8.15
CA GLN A 175 20.14 -6.84 -9.51
C GLN A 175 18.96 -7.08 -10.46
N GLY A 176 18.67 -6.09 -11.30
CA GLY A 176 17.55 -6.12 -12.25
C GLY A 176 16.19 -5.81 -11.66
N VAL A 177 16.09 -5.60 -10.35
CA VAL A 177 14.86 -5.23 -9.65
C VAL A 177 14.88 -3.73 -9.33
N ARG A 178 13.76 -3.04 -9.62
CA ARG A 178 13.58 -1.61 -9.34
C ARG A 178 12.67 -1.43 -8.15
N ILE A 179 13.17 -0.70 -7.13
CA ILE A 179 12.47 -0.44 -5.87
C ILE A 179 12.07 1.03 -5.82
N LEU A 180 10.77 1.29 -5.63
CA LEU A 180 10.26 2.60 -5.25
C LEU A 180 10.32 2.71 -3.72
N PHE A 181 11.07 3.68 -3.23
CA PHE A 181 11.21 3.95 -1.80
C PHE A 181 10.49 5.26 -1.45
N LEU A 182 9.51 5.20 -0.53
CA LEU A 182 8.69 6.33 -0.10
C LEU A 182 9.00 6.65 1.36
N ASP A 183 9.42 7.88 1.65
CA ASP A 183 9.77 8.31 3.00
C ASP A 183 9.86 9.85 3.11
N THR A 184 10.49 10.35 4.17
CA THR A 184 10.61 11.76 4.52
C THR A 184 11.67 12.54 3.72
N GLY A 185 12.58 11.86 3.01
CA GLY A 185 13.72 12.44 2.28
C GLY A 185 15.01 11.68 2.51
N TYR A 186 16.10 12.05 1.81
CA TYR A 186 17.31 11.21 1.75
C TYR A 186 18.59 12.03 1.65
N MET A 187 19.51 11.85 2.60
CA MET A 187 20.86 12.39 2.57
C MET A 187 21.80 11.48 1.75
N LEU A 188 21.73 11.58 0.42
CA LEU A 188 22.50 10.72 -0.49
C LEU A 188 24.01 10.97 -0.46
N SER A 189 24.47 12.03 0.22
CA SER A 189 25.90 12.31 0.48
C SER A 189 26.53 11.40 1.55
N HIS A 190 25.74 10.54 2.21
CA HIS A 190 26.28 9.57 3.17
C HIS A 190 27.03 8.44 2.47
N VAL A 191 28.20 8.05 2.99
CA VAL A 191 29.09 7.01 2.38
C VAL A 191 28.41 5.66 2.13
N ALA A 192 27.34 5.34 2.84
CA ALA A 192 26.55 4.13 2.61
C ALA A 192 25.93 4.10 1.20
N PHE A 193 25.78 5.24 0.54
CA PHE A 193 25.13 5.40 -0.76
C PHE A 193 26.09 5.67 -1.92
N ASP A 194 27.42 5.63 -1.70
CA ASP A 194 28.41 5.88 -2.77
C ASP A 194 28.21 4.99 -4.01
N SER A 195 27.62 3.81 -3.83
CA SER A 195 27.37 2.82 -4.90
C SER A 195 25.90 2.63 -5.22
N ILE A 196 25.00 3.46 -4.71
CA ILE A 196 23.55 3.31 -4.97
C ILE A 196 23.24 3.48 -6.47
N ASN A 197 22.40 2.61 -7.01
CA ASN A 197 21.94 2.71 -8.37
C ASN A 197 20.63 3.53 -8.43
N LEU A 198 20.75 4.86 -8.30
CA LEU A 198 19.64 5.79 -8.36
C LEU A 198 19.21 6.02 -9.81
N ILE A 199 17.95 5.71 -10.11
CA ILE A 199 17.35 5.90 -11.45
C ILE A 199 16.66 7.26 -11.56
N ALA A 200 15.88 7.62 -10.53
CA ALA A 200 15.19 8.90 -10.43
C ALA A 200 14.82 9.20 -8.98
N GLN A 201 14.59 10.47 -8.70
CA GLN A 201 14.03 10.92 -7.42
C GLN A 201 13.02 12.03 -7.68
N TYR A 202 12.07 12.21 -6.75
CA TYR A 202 11.11 13.30 -6.81
C TYR A 202 10.61 13.68 -5.41
N ASP A 203 10.62 14.99 -5.12
CA ASP A 203 10.04 15.60 -3.93
C ASP A 203 8.59 15.99 -4.21
N PHE A 204 7.65 15.22 -3.63
CA PHE A 204 6.22 15.51 -3.72
C PHE A 204 5.76 16.64 -2.78
N ILE A 205 6.61 17.09 -1.85
CA ILE A 205 6.31 18.22 -0.96
C ILE A 205 6.59 19.53 -1.71
N ASN A 206 7.81 19.67 -2.25
CA ASN A 206 8.30 20.89 -2.91
C ASN A 206 8.07 20.88 -4.42
N ASN A 207 7.73 19.73 -5.02
CA ASN A 207 7.47 19.51 -6.45
C ASN A 207 8.71 19.71 -7.35
N ASP A 208 9.82 19.13 -6.95
CA ASP A 208 11.08 19.14 -7.67
C ASP A 208 11.77 17.75 -7.67
N ASP A 209 13.02 17.66 -8.11
CA ASP A 209 13.78 16.43 -8.22
C ASP A 209 14.88 16.30 -7.14
N ASN A 210 14.83 17.12 -6.08
CA ASN A 210 15.74 17.05 -4.95
C ASN A 210 15.04 16.50 -3.70
N THR A 211 15.42 15.33 -3.24
CA THR A 211 14.81 14.67 -2.07
C THR A 211 15.62 14.85 -0.77
N ALA A 212 16.71 15.61 -0.79
CA ALA A 212 17.47 16.01 0.39
C ALA A 212 16.77 17.17 1.14
N ASN A 213 17.32 17.56 2.28
CA ASN A 213 16.90 18.79 2.95
C ASN A 213 17.30 20.02 2.17
N GLU A 214 16.42 21.01 2.12
CA GLU A 214 16.60 22.25 1.39
C GLU A 214 16.28 23.46 2.28
N ASP A 215 17.31 24.23 2.64
CA ASP A 215 17.16 25.43 3.49
C ASP A 215 16.28 26.51 2.80
N GLU A 216 16.32 26.59 1.48
CA GLU A 216 15.53 27.52 0.66
C GLU A 216 14.03 27.20 0.67
N ASN A 217 13.66 25.93 0.90
CA ASN A 217 12.29 25.46 1.04
C ASN A 217 11.82 25.46 2.51
N ASN A 218 12.68 25.88 3.45
CA ASN A 218 12.45 25.84 4.90
C ASN A 218 12.16 24.42 5.44
N ASP A 219 12.78 23.41 4.87
CA ASP A 219 12.70 22.06 5.38
C ASP A 219 13.16 21.99 6.85
N ASN A 220 12.50 21.14 7.62
CA ASN A 220 12.96 20.84 8.96
C ASN A 220 14.34 20.17 8.87
N TYR A 221 15.27 20.56 9.74
CA TYR A 221 16.62 19.98 9.74
C TYR A 221 16.66 18.44 9.92
N GLN A 222 15.57 17.83 10.35
CA GLN A 222 15.40 16.37 10.47
C GLN A 222 14.58 15.75 9.34
N GLN A 223 14.24 16.53 8.32
CA GLN A 223 13.34 16.12 7.24
C GLN A 223 13.81 14.83 6.55
N ASP A 224 15.10 14.70 6.24
CA ASP A 224 15.69 13.54 5.57
C ASP A 224 16.19 12.43 6.53
N HIS A 225 16.03 12.60 7.85
CA HIS A 225 16.64 11.70 8.83
C HIS A 225 16.07 10.29 8.79
N HIS A 226 14.73 10.16 8.81
CA HIS A 226 14.08 8.85 8.82
C HIS A 226 14.35 8.12 7.51
N GLY A 227 14.08 8.75 6.37
CA GLY A 227 14.27 8.13 5.06
C GLY A 227 15.72 7.73 4.78
N THR A 228 16.71 8.55 5.22
CA THR A 228 18.14 8.19 5.13
C THR A 228 18.44 6.90 5.88
N GLY A 229 17.97 6.79 7.13
CA GLY A 229 18.16 5.59 7.94
C GLY A 229 17.53 4.36 7.28
N MET A 230 16.28 4.45 6.89
CA MET A 230 15.51 3.35 6.29
C MET A 230 16.06 2.92 4.92
N LEU A 231 16.42 3.87 4.06
CA LEU A 231 17.05 3.57 2.77
C LEU A 231 18.39 2.85 2.96
N SER A 232 19.18 3.22 3.99
CA SER A 232 20.47 2.58 4.26
C SER A 232 20.32 1.11 4.67
N ILE A 233 19.25 0.74 5.35
CA ILE A 233 18.96 -0.64 5.76
C ILE A 233 18.80 -1.56 4.54
N ILE A 234 18.19 -1.09 3.46
CA ILE A 234 17.96 -1.89 2.26
C ILE A 234 19.08 -1.75 1.22
N ALA A 235 19.55 -0.51 0.97
CA ALA A 235 20.41 -0.15 -0.15
C ALA A 235 21.87 0.09 0.24
N GLY A 236 22.15 0.27 1.52
CA GLY A 236 23.48 0.67 2.00
C GLY A 236 24.55 -0.37 1.64
N TYR A 237 25.72 0.12 1.21
CA TYR A 237 26.86 -0.74 0.94
C TYR A 237 28.16 -0.05 1.41
N TYR A 238 28.57 -0.35 2.61
CA TYR A 238 29.84 0.09 3.19
C TYR A 238 30.45 -1.05 4.02
N PRO A 239 31.27 -1.92 3.39
CA PRO A 239 31.85 -3.09 4.04
C PRO A 239 32.58 -2.76 5.33
N GLY A 240 32.45 -3.62 6.34
CA GLY A 240 32.92 -3.40 7.69
C GLY A 240 31.95 -2.63 8.61
N HIS A 241 30.89 -2.05 8.07
CA HIS A 241 29.89 -1.28 8.81
C HIS A 241 28.46 -1.71 8.53
N LEU A 242 28.04 -1.64 7.24
CA LEU A 242 26.67 -1.89 6.81
C LEU A 242 26.66 -2.46 5.39
N ILE A 243 25.93 -3.55 5.20
CA ILE A 243 25.51 -4.04 3.87
C ILE A 243 24.04 -4.39 3.95
N GLY A 244 23.20 -3.68 3.18
CA GLY A 244 21.77 -3.95 3.04
C GLY A 244 21.51 -5.14 2.11
N PRO A 245 20.31 -5.76 2.16
CA PRO A 245 19.99 -6.94 1.35
C PRO A 245 19.98 -6.64 -0.16
N ALA A 246 19.53 -5.47 -0.60
CA ALA A 246 19.31 -5.19 -2.02
C ALA A 246 20.21 -4.07 -2.57
N PHE A 247 21.49 -4.05 -2.17
CA PHE A 247 22.42 -2.97 -2.52
C PHE A 247 22.77 -2.86 -4.02
N LYS A 248 22.35 -3.80 -4.87
CA LYS A 248 22.47 -3.72 -6.35
C LYS A 248 21.14 -3.52 -7.07
N SER A 249 20.05 -3.27 -6.33
CA SER A 249 18.78 -2.89 -6.95
C SER A 249 18.86 -1.48 -7.56
N GLU A 250 17.94 -1.20 -8.47
CA GLU A 250 17.68 0.14 -8.98
C GLU A 250 16.70 0.85 -8.03
N TYR A 251 16.94 2.13 -7.74
CA TYR A 251 16.12 2.89 -6.79
C TYR A 251 15.42 4.07 -7.46
N LEU A 252 14.13 4.21 -7.13
CA LEU A 252 13.32 5.40 -7.33
C LEU A 252 13.02 5.96 -5.93
N LEU A 253 13.38 7.21 -5.66
CA LEU A 253 13.20 7.83 -4.34
C LEU A 253 12.08 8.86 -4.38
N ALA A 254 11.11 8.75 -3.50
CA ALA A 254 9.99 9.67 -3.38
C ALA A 254 9.96 10.28 -1.97
N LYS A 255 10.07 11.61 -1.86
CA LYS A 255 9.86 12.35 -0.62
C LYS A 255 8.40 12.73 -0.54
N THR A 256 7.65 12.10 0.37
CA THR A 256 6.18 12.22 0.48
C THR A 256 5.71 12.82 1.79
N GLU A 257 6.52 12.77 2.86
CA GLU A 257 6.17 13.14 4.22
C GLU A 257 6.85 14.43 4.66
N ASP A 258 6.09 15.36 5.25
CA ASP A 258 6.59 16.57 5.89
C ASP A 258 6.68 16.35 7.41
N VAL A 259 7.90 16.17 7.95
CA VAL A 259 8.10 15.90 9.38
C VAL A 259 7.69 17.05 10.30
N SER A 260 7.40 18.23 9.77
CA SER A 260 6.90 19.38 10.54
C SER A 260 5.39 19.35 10.74
N SER A 261 4.67 18.50 9.99
CA SER A 261 3.21 18.37 10.06
C SER A 261 2.79 16.88 9.96
N GLU A 262 1.60 16.57 10.40
CA GLU A 262 0.93 15.29 10.18
C GLU A 262 -0.41 15.61 9.58
N THR A 263 -0.55 15.44 8.28
CA THR A 263 -1.77 15.81 7.57
C THR A 263 -2.08 14.78 6.48
N GLN A 264 -3.36 14.58 6.19
CA GLN A 264 -3.79 13.66 5.12
C GLN A 264 -3.28 14.06 3.72
N VAL A 265 -2.66 15.23 3.57
CA VAL A 265 -1.96 15.64 2.34
C VAL A 265 -0.80 14.70 2.01
N GLU A 266 -0.22 14.08 3.01
CA GLU A 266 0.84 13.07 2.84
C GLU A 266 0.30 11.84 2.12
N GLU A 267 -0.95 11.46 2.37
CA GLU A 267 -1.62 10.42 1.59
C GLU A 267 -1.79 10.81 0.11
N ASP A 268 -2.09 12.09 -0.19
CA ASP A 268 -2.17 12.59 -1.57
C ASP A 268 -0.81 12.45 -2.28
N ASN A 269 0.29 12.77 -1.57
CA ASN A 269 1.66 12.63 -2.07
C ASN A 269 2.02 11.15 -2.24
N TYR A 270 1.64 10.30 -1.29
CA TYR A 270 1.86 8.85 -1.33
C TYR A 270 1.21 8.22 -2.56
N VAL A 271 -0.07 8.54 -2.83
CA VAL A 271 -0.80 8.07 -4.03
C VAL A 271 -0.10 8.53 -5.30
N ALA A 272 0.29 9.81 -5.38
CA ALA A 272 0.98 10.36 -6.54
C ALA A 272 2.37 9.70 -6.76
N ALA A 273 3.10 9.40 -5.68
CA ALA A 273 4.38 8.71 -5.73
C ALA A 273 4.25 7.27 -6.22
N LEU A 274 3.21 6.54 -5.79
CA LEU A 274 2.92 5.19 -6.29
C LEU A 274 2.65 5.21 -7.81
N GLU A 275 1.82 6.16 -8.28
CA GLU A 275 1.53 6.30 -9.71
C GLU A 275 2.77 6.67 -10.53
N TRP A 276 3.64 7.53 -9.99
CA TRP A 276 4.90 7.92 -10.61
C TRP A 276 5.87 6.74 -10.70
N GLY A 277 6.06 6.02 -9.59
CA GLY A 277 6.96 4.86 -9.55
C GLY A 277 6.47 3.69 -10.41
N GLU A 278 5.15 3.46 -10.44
CA GLU A 278 4.53 2.48 -11.33
C GLU A 278 4.82 2.79 -12.80
N GLY A 279 4.60 4.06 -13.19
CA GLY A 279 4.87 4.52 -14.56
C GLY A 279 6.34 4.40 -14.95
N LEU A 280 7.27 4.53 -14.03
CA LEU A 280 8.71 4.33 -14.23
C LEU A 280 9.15 2.86 -14.15
N GLY A 281 8.23 1.94 -13.83
CA GLY A 281 8.48 0.51 -13.84
C GLY A 281 9.09 -0.03 -12.55
N ALA A 282 8.70 0.48 -11.39
CA ALA A 282 9.03 -0.14 -10.10
C ALA A 282 8.46 -1.56 -10.03
N ASP A 283 9.23 -2.50 -9.52
CA ASP A 283 8.83 -3.89 -9.28
C ASP A 283 8.36 -4.08 -7.83
N VAL A 284 9.02 -3.39 -6.89
CA VAL A 284 8.76 -3.45 -5.45
C VAL A 284 8.55 -2.04 -4.92
N THR A 285 7.66 -1.87 -3.94
CA THR A 285 7.65 -0.66 -3.10
C THR A 285 8.21 -0.96 -1.73
N SER A 286 8.90 0.00 -1.14
CA SER A 286 9.30 -0.01 0.26
C SER A 286 8.76 1.24 0.94
N SER A 287 7.84 1.07 1.88
CA SER A 287 7.23 2.15 2.62
C SER A 287 7.38 1.90 4.12
N SER A 288 7.96 2.86 4.81
CA SER A 288 8.07 2.84 6.29
C SER A 288 7.07 3.80 6.94
N LEU A 289 5.96 4.05 6.26
CA LEU A 289 4.93 5.02 6.59
C LEU A 289 3.65 4.34 7.06
N GLY A 290 2.80 5.08 7.76
CA GLY A 290 1.51 4.56 8.19
C GLY A 290 0.61 5.68 8.70
N TYR A 291 -0.65 5.67 8.26
CA TYR A 291 -1.65 6.69 8.51
C TYR A 291 -2.75 6.14 9.41
N LEU A 292 -3.00 6.80 10.54
CA LEU A 292 -3.98 6.36 11.53
C LEU A 292 -4.74 7.52 12.19
N ASP A 293 -4.18 8.74 12.22
CA ASP A 293 -4.70 9.85 13.03
C ASP A 293 -6.13 10.27 12.68
N TRP A 294 -6.56 10.06 11.43
CA TRP A 294 -7.92 10.35 10.94
C TRP A 294 -8.73 9.10 10.61
N TYR A 295 -8.20 7.93 10.90
CA TYR A 295 -8.86 6.65 10.74
C TYR A 295 -9.13 5.99 12.08
N SER A 296 -10.07 5.07 12.10
CA SER A 296 -10.37 4.20 13.21
C SER A 296 -10.14 2.73 12.82
N TYR A 297 -10.25 1.83 13.77
CA TYR A 297 -10.14 0.41 13.45
C TYR A 297 -11.13 -0.06 12.38
N CYS A 298 -12.35 0.50 12.35
CA CYS A 298 -13.36 0.13 11.34
C CYS A 298 -12.92 0.47 9.91
N ASP A 299 -12.02 1.44 9.76
CA ASP A 299 -11.53 1.90 8.46
C ASP A 299 -10.35 1.06 7.96
N MET A 300 -9.81 0.17 8.83
CA MET A 300 -8.76 -0.80 8.48
C MET A 300 -9.37 -2.04 7.81
N ASP A 301 -10.13 -1.83 6.75
CA ASP A 301 -10.98 -2.82 6.07
C ASP A 301 -10.49 -3.19 4.65
N GLY A 302 -9.35 -2.64 4.22
CA GLY A 302 -8.79 -2.83 2.90
C GLY A 302 -9.40 -1.93 1.81
N ASN A 303 -10.41 -1.08 2.13
CA ASN A 303 -11.17 -0.36 1.11
C ASN A 303 -11.41 1.12 1.43
N THR A 304 -11.12 1.58 2.65
CA THR A 304 -11.48 2.93 3.11
C THR A 304 -10.38 3.94 2.88
N ALA A 305 -9.14 3.66 3.30
CA ALA A 305 -8.04 4.61 3.17
C ALA A 305 -7.59 4.76 1.71
N VAL A 306 -7.33 5.99 1.28
CA VAL A 306 -6.90 6.26 -0.12
C VAL A 306 -5.55 5.63 -0.44
N THR A 307 -4.65 5.56 0.54
CA THR A 307 -3.35 4.89 0.41
C THR A 307 -3.50 3.37 0.29
N THR A 308 -4.43 2.77 1.03
CA THR A 308 -4.78 1.35 0.93
C THR A 308 -5.28 1.01 -0.46
N ILE A 309 -6.25 1.79 -0.98
CA ILE A 309 -6.77 1.62 -2.34
C ILE A 309 -5.65 1.76 -3.37
N ALA A 310 -4.76 2.74 -3.23
CA ALA A 310 -3.66 2.97 -4.17
C ALA A 310 -2.63 1.81 -4.16
N VAL A 311 -2.34 1.23 -2.99
CA VAL A 311 -1.46 0.05 -2.84
C VAL A 311 -2.05 -1.15 -3.55
N ASP A 312 -3.35 -1.40 -3.42
CA ASP A 312 -4.01 -2.51 -4.10
C ASP A 312 -4.06 -2.28 -5.62
N VAL A 313 -4.26 -1.04 -6.08
CA VAL A 313 -4.12 -0.70 -7.51
C VAL A 313 -2.69 -0.97 -8.00
N ALA A 314 -1.65 -0.53 -7.26
CA ALA A 314 -0.26 -0.78 -7.61
C ALA A 314 0.05 -2.28 -7.72
N SER A 315 -0.47 -3.07 -6.77
CA SER A 315 -0.35 -4.53 -6.78
C SER A 315 -1.08 -5.17 -7.96
N SER A 316 -2.27 -4.67 -8.30
CA SER A 316 -3.02 -5.13 -9.48
C SER A 316 -2.29 -4.84 -10.80
N LEU A 317 -1.41 -3.83 -10.81
CA LEU A 317 -0.52 -3.50 -11.92
C LEU A 317 0.83 -4.24 -11.88
N GLY A 318 0.98 -5.20 -10.96
CA GLY A 318 2.10 -6.13 -10.88
C GLY A 318 3.28 -5.67 -10.03
N MET A 319 3.10 -4.68 -9.18
CA MET A 319 4.08 -4.31 -8.15
C MET A 319 3.91 -5.17 -6.90
N LEU A 320 5.00 -5.48 -6.20
CA LEU A 320 4.94 -6.03 -4.85
C LEU A 320 5.06 -4.90 -3.83
N CYS A 321 3.97 -4.60 -3.16
CA CYS A 321 3.95 -3.54 -2.17
C CYS A 321 4.30 -4.08 -0.79
N VAL A 322 5.30 -3.46 -0.13
CA VAL A 322 5.76 -3.79 1.22
C VAL A 322 5.65 -2.52 2.08
N THR A 323 5.04 -2.65 3.25
CA THR A 323 4.85 -1.53 4.18
C THR A 323 5.00 -1.96 5.63
N SER A 324 5.33 -1.00 6.49
CA SER A 324 5.36 -1.21 7.94
C SER A 324 3.96 -1.44 8.50
N ALA A 325 3.80 -2.35 9.48
CA ALA A 325 2.51 -2.65 10.10
C ALA A 325 2.01 -1.53 11.03
N GLY A 326 2.93 -0.67 11.51
CA GLY A 326 2.66 0.38 12.49
C GLY A 326 3.26 0.08 13.87
N ASN A 327 3.28 1.11 14.75
CA ASN A 327 3.94 1.04 16.05
C ASN A 327 2.99 1.36 17.23
N TRP A 328 1.71 1.07 17.09
CA TRP A 328 0.66 1.49 18.03
C TRP A 328 0.19 0.41 19.03
N ALA A 329 0.76 -0.81 19.02
CA ALA A 329 0.29 -1.88 19.90
C ALA A 329 0.39 -1.55 21.41
N SER A 330 1.37 -0.74 21.83
CA SER A 330 1.52 -0.32 23.22
C SER A 330 0.79 0.99 23.58
N THR A 331 0.46 1.80 22.57
CA THR A 331 -0.22 3.10 22.72
C THR A 331 -1.30 3.26 21.66
N PRO A 332 -2.33 2.39 21.67
CA PRO A 332 -3.33 2.38 20.63
C PRO A 332 -4.18 3.65 20.67
N PRO A 333 -4.61 4.18 19.53
CA PRO A 333 -5.62 5.23 19.48
C PRO A 333 -6.97 4.71 19.99
N GLU A 334 -7.89 5.63 20.29
CA GLU A 334 -9.25 5.27 20.66
C GLU A 334 -9.93 4.48 19.54
N ASN A 335 -10.53 3.34 19.90
CA ASN A 335 -11.26 2.51 18.96
C ASN A 335 -12.77 2.57 19.23
N PRO A 336 -13.57 3.30 18.41
CA PRO A 336 -15.01 3.36 18.56
C PRO A 336 -15.76 2.11 18.07
N CYS A 337 -15.05 1.20 17.42
CA CYS A 337 -15.63 0.03 16.76
C CYS A 337 -15.70 -1.19 17.67
N GLN A 338 -16.54 -2.16 17.31
CA GLN A 338 -16.64 -3.44 17.98
C GLN A 338 -16.15 -4.57 17.04
N PRO A 339 -15.35 -5.52 17.52
CA PRO A 339 -14.82 -5.67 18.88
C PRO A 339 -13.75 -4.62 19.21
N PRO A 340 -13.52 -4.27 20.48
CA PRO A 340 -12.52 -3.30 20.89
C PRO A 340 -11.10 -3.87 20.76
N ILE A 341 -10.51 -3.79 19.59
CA ILE A 341 -9.10 -4.16 19.33
C ILE A 341 -8.23 -2.96 19.59
N THR A 342 -7.14 -3.14 20.31
CA THR A 342 -6.29 -2.05 20.82
C THR A 342 -4.86 -2.06 20.27
N HIS A 343 -4.56 -2.90 19.28
CA HIS A 343 -3.19 -3.07 18.77
C HIS A 343 -3.14 -3.19 17.25
N TYR A 344 -4.16 -2.66 16.57
CA TYR A 344 -4.37 -2.80 15.14
C TYR A 344 -3.34 -2.05 14.28
N ILE A 345 -3.27 -2.46 13.02
CA ILE A 345 -2.39 -1.90 11.99
C ILE A 345 -2.84 -0.50 11.56
N SER A 346 -1.96 0.21 10.85
CA SER A 346 -2.28 1.49 10.18
C SER A 346 -2.42 1.30 8.67
N ALA A 347 -3.19 2.18 8.01
CA ALA A 347 -3.19 2.23 6.54
C ALA A 347 -1.78 2.63 6.01
N PRO A 348 -1.29 2.06 4.90
CA PRO A 348 -1.93 1.09 4.02
C PRO A 348 -1.65 -0.38 4.35
N ALA A 349 -1.22 -0.74 5.57
CA ALA A 349 -0.92 -2.11 5.95
C ALA A 349 -2.16 -3.02 5.98
N ASP A 350 -3.37 -2.43 5.99
CA ASP A 350 -4.64 -3.14 5.88
C ASP A 350 -4.99 -3.57 4.45
N ALA A 351 -4.24 -3.14 3.42
CA ALA A 351 -4.49 -3.53 2.04
C ALA A 351 -4.45 -5.05 1.84
N ASP A 352 -5.19 -5.56 0.85
CA ASP A 352 -5.32 -7.00 0.59
C ASP A 352 -4.05 -7.61 0.02
N SER A 353 -3.42 -6.90 -0.90
CA SER A 353 -2.29 -7.40 -1.71
C SER A 353 -0.92 -6.92 -1.20
N VAL A 354 -0.88 -6.22 -0.06
CA VAL A 354 0.36 -5.72 0.55
C VAL A 354 1.06 -6.83 1.34
N ILE A 355 2.36 -6.66 1.58
CA ILE A 355 3.08 -7.32 2.68
C ILE A 355 3.24 -6.29 3.80
N ALA A 356 2.42 -6.38 4.84
CA ALA A 356 2.59 -5.65 6.08
C ALA A 356 3.66 -6.33 6.95
N VAL A 357 4.61 -5.57 7.47
CA VAL A 357 5.78 -6.10 8.16
C VAL A 357 5.76 -5.76 9.65
N GLY A 358 5.73 -6.79 10.49
CA GLY A 358 5.89 -6.68 11.94
C GLY A 358 7.37 -6.60 12.36
N ALA A 359 7.63 -6.07 13.56
CA ALA A 359 8.97 -5.87 14.10
C ALA A 359 9.30 -6.88 15.20
N VAL A 360 10.37 -7.65 15.01
CA VAL A 360 10.94 -8.54 16.04
C VAL A 360 12.35 -8.07 16.46
N ASN A 361 12.83 -8.56 17.59
CA ASN A 361 14.22 -8.37 18.01
C ASN A 361 15.14 -9.44 17.38
N SER A 362 16.44 -9.38 17.68
CA SER A 362 17.44 -10.35 17.20
C SER A 362 17.16 -11.82 17.60
N SER A 363 16.36 -12.04 18.64
CA SER A 363 15.92 -13.38 19.09
C SER A 363 14.59 -13.81 18.50
N GLY A 364 13.99 -13.04 17.59
CA GLY A 364 12.71 -13.33 16.96
C GLY A 364 11.48 -13.02 17.84
N ILE A 365 11.64 -12.25 18.93
CA ILE A 365 10.54 -11.87 19.81
C ILE A 365 9.91 -10.59 19.30
N ILE A 366 8.56 -10.59 19.16
CA ILE A 366 7.80 -9.42 18.68
C ILE A 366 7.99 -8.20 19.59
N GLY A 367 8.19 -7.04 19.00
CA GLY A 367 8.25 -5.76 19.71
C GLY A 367 6.91 -5.42 20.36
N SER A 368 6.96 -4.87 21.59
CA SER A 368 5.73 -4.49 22.32
C SER A 368 4.92 -3.43 21.57
N PHE A 369 5.58 -2.58 20.80
CA PHE A 369 4.99 -1.53 19.99
C PHE A 369 4.42 -2.03 18.64
N SER A 370 4.92 -3.17 18.12
CA SER A 370 4.56 -3.66 16.79
C SER A 370 3.06 -3.89 16.66
N SER A 371 2.42 -3.17 15.75
CA SER A 371 0.98 -3.32 15.48
C SER A 371 0.66 -4.72 14.96
N ARG A 372 -0.57 -5.16 15.21
CA ARG A 372 -1.04 -6.54 15.00
C ARG A 372 -2.41 -6.53 14.36
N GLY A 373 -2.75 -7.63 13.72
CA GLY A 373 -4.08 -7.88 13.23
C GLY A 373 -5.10 -8.30 14.30
N PRO A 374 -6.27 -8.70 13.85
CA PRO A 374 -6.69 -8.77 12.46
C PRO A 374 -7.01 -7.38 11.88
N THR A 375 -7.23 -7.31 10.57
CA THR A 375 -7.96 -6.20 9.95
C THR A 375 -9.41 -6.19 10.43
N TYR A 376 -10.15 -5.09 10.15
CA TYR A 376 -11.56 -5.01 10.54
C TYR A 376 -12.44 -6.07 9.85
N ASP A 377 -12.11 -6.43 8.61
CA ASP A 377 -12.73 -7.52 7.85
C ASP A 377 -12.18 -8.93 8.19
N GLY A 378 -11.24 -9.04 9.14
CA GLY A 378 -10.80 -10.30 9.75
C GLY A 378 -9.58 -10.96 9.11
N ARG A 379 -8.84 -10.30 8.24
CA ARG A 379 -7.60 -10.84 7.64
C ARG A 379 -6.45 -10.84 8.64
N ILE A 380 -5.57 -11.86 8.54
CA ILE A 380 -4.35 -11.94 9.34
C ILE A 380 -3.37 -10.82 8.94
N LYS A 381 -2.86 -10.10 9.93
CA LYS A 381 -1.81 -9.09 9.82
C LYS A 381 -0.87 -9.14 11.05
N PRO A 382 0.43 -8.82 10.90
CA PRO A 382 1.14 -8.56 9.65
C PRO A 382 1.21 -9.84 8.79
N GLU A 383 1.60 -9.74 7.52
CA GLU A 383 1.89 -10.94 6.74
C GLU A 383 3.16 -11.62 7.22
N VAL A 384 4.24 -10.86 7.45
CA VAL A 384 5.52 -11.40 7.90
C VAL A 384 6.21 -10.47 8.90
N CYS A 385 7.28 -10.96 9.51
CA CYS A 385 8.14 -10.20 10.41
C CYS A 385 9.60 -10.21 9.96
N ALA A 386 10.33 -9.17 10.35
CA ALA A 386 11.79 -9.11 10.33
C ALA A 386 12.32 -8.33 11.53
N MET A 387 13.64 -8.27 11.69
CA MET A 387 14.26 -7.48 12.75
C MET A 387 13.85 -6.01 12.61
N GLY A 388 13.25 -5.47 13.67
CA GLY A 388 12.82 -4.07 13.77
C GLY A 388 13.18 -3.48 15.12
N ILE A 389 14.07 -4.12 15.88
CA ILE A 389 14.58 -3.65 17.17
C ILE A 389 16.10 -3.78 17.16
N GLY A 390 16.80 -2.66 17.33
CA GLY A 390 18.26 -2.60 17.34
C GLY A 390 18.88 -2.77 15.94
N VAL A 391 18.21 -2.29 14.91
CA VAL A 391 18.64 -2.38 13.51
C VAL A 391 19.73 -1.35 13.23
N VAL A 392 20.76 -1.74 12.51
CA VAL A 392 21.86 -0.87 12.09
C VAL A 392 21.49 -0.14 10.82
N GLY A 393 21.74 1.16 10.78
CA GLY A 393 21.56 2.00 9.60
C GLY A 393 22.52 3.20 9.60
N ALA A 394 22.48 4.01 8.54
CA ALA A 394 23.23 5.25 8.45
C ALA A 394 22.76 6.25 9.52
N SER A 395 23.68 6.99 10.11
CA SER A 395 23.37 8.05 11.06
C SER A 395 22.97 9.31 10.33
N PRO A 396 21.71 9.79 10.49
CA PRO A 396 21.29 11.03 9.84
C PRO A 396 22.06 12.23 10.42
N GLY A 397 22.27 13.25 9.60
CA GLY A 397 22.99 14.47 9.98
C GLY A 397 24.51 14.35 9.98
N THR A 398 25.07 13.18 9.65
CA THR A 398 26.50 12.96 9.41
C THR A 398 26.71 12.19 8.13
N GLN A 399 27.89 12.32 7.51
CA GLN A 399 28.19 11.64 6.24
C GLN A 399 28.81 10.26 6.40
N ASN A 400 29.31 9.91 7.59
CA ASN A 400 30.17 8.73 7.77
C ASN A 400 29.78 7.85 8.96
N ASP A 401 28.81 8.25 9.79
CA ASP A 401 28.48 7.53 11.01
C ASP A 401 27.31 6.55 10.79
N PHE A 402 27.32 5.49 11.58
CA PHE A 402 26.29 4.46 11.58
C PHE A 402 25.68 4.30 12.97
N ILE A 403 24.36 4.15 13.03
CA ILE A 403 23.61 3.93 14.26
C ILE A 403 23.19 2.47 14.36
N THR A 404 23.20 1.94 15.59
CA THR A 404 22.84 0.55 15.89
C THR A 404 21.51 0.42 16.62
N VAL A 405 20.65 1.45 16.54
CA VAL A 405 19.48 1.54 17.44
C VAL A 405 18.18 1.98 16.76
N TYR A 406 18.06 1.76 15.46
CA TYR A 406 16.74 1.93 14.84
C TYR A 406 15.78 0.88 15.38
N SER A 407 14.64 1.33 15.90
CA SER A 407 13.57 0.46 16.36
C SER A 407 12.22 0.96 15.85
N GLY A 408 11.42 0.05 15.30
CA GLY A 408 10.13 0.30 14.67
C GLY A 408 9.84 -0.71 13.57
N THR A 409 8.59 -0.86 13.20
CA THR A 409 8.21 -1.59 11.98
C THR A 409 8.76 -0.90 10.73
N SER A 410 9.09 0.38 10.82
CA SER A 410 9.82 1.12 9.79
C SER A 410 11.19 0.51 9.47
N ALA A 411 11.90 -0.06 10.47
CA ALA A 411 13.21 -0.68 10.26
C ALA A 411 13.11 -2.13 9.74
N SER A 412 12.00 -2.83 9.99
CA SER A 412 11.76 -4.18 9.47
C SER A 412 11.28 -4.18 8.01
N SER A 413 10.50 -3.19 7.59
CA SER A 413 9.95 -3.08 6.23
C SER A 413 11.04 -3.06 5.14
N PRO A 414 12.13 -2.28 5.23
CA PRO A 414 13.21 -2.29 4.25
C PRO A 414 13.91 -3.65 4.10
N LEU A 415 14.06 -4.40 5.19
CA LEU A 415 14.62 -5.75 5.14
C LEU A 415 13.76 -6.70 4.29
N ILE A 416 12.44 -6.61 4.43
CA ILE A 416 11.49 -7.43 3.67
C ILE A 416 11.36 -6.97 2.21
N SER A 417 11.40 -5.67 1.95
CA SER A 417 11.47 -5.13 0.58
C SER A 417 12.75 -5.61 -0.14
N GLY A 418 13.87 -5.63 0.60
CA GLY A 418 15.12 -6.19 0.10
C GLY A 418 15.04 -7.70 -0.14
N ALA A 419 14.43 -8.45 0.77
CA ALA A 419 14.16 -9.88 0.59
C ALA A 419 13.36 -10.14 -0.70
N ALA A 420 12.30 -9.36 -0.93
CA ALA A 420 11.51 -9.44 -2.17
C ALA A 420 12.37 -9.21 -3.42
N ALA A 421 13.26 -8.22 -3.39
CA ALA A 421 14.17 -7.96 -4.51
C ALA A 421 15.17 -9.10 -4.77
N LEU A 422 15.70 -9.72 -3.71
CA LEU A 422 16.59 -10.88 -3.85
C LEU A 422 15.84 -12.07 -4.46
N ILE A 423 14.63 -12.36 -4.00
CA ILE A 423 13.80 -13.45 -4.52
C ILE A 423 13.42 -13.19 -5.99
N MET A 424 13.05 -11.96 -6.35
CA MET A 424 12.76 -11.56 -7.73
C MET A 424 14.01 -11.67 -8.63
N SER A 425 15.20 -11.30 -8.15
CA SER A 425 16.43 -11.41 -8.92
C SER A 425 16.83 -12.86 -9.17
N ALA A 426 16.51 -13.76 -8.24
CA ALA A 426 16.71 -15.21 -8.39
C ALA A 426 15.65 -15.85 -9.32
N ASN A 427 14.44 -15.33 -9.32
CA ASN A 427 13.29 -15.86 -10.05
C ASN A 427 12.64 -14.79 -10.96
N PRO A 428 13.33 -14.32 -12.02
CA PRO A 428 12.89 -13.16 -12.80
C PRO A 428 11.57 -13.36 -13.57
N SER A 429 11.13 -14.62 -13.71
CA SER A 429 9.85 -14.96 -14.34
C SER A 429 8.66 -14.94 -13.37
N TRP A 430 8.91 -14.86 -12.06
CA TRP A 430 7.82 -14.86 -11.07
C TRP A 430 7.08 -13.54 -11.05
N THR A 431 5.76 -13.63 -10.87
CA THR A 431 4.90 -12.48 -10.62
C THR A 431 5.11 -11.95 -9.20
N ALA A 432 4.69 -10.73 -8.93
CA ALA A 432 4.74 -10.14 -7.59
C ALA A 432 4.02 -11.01 -6.55
N MET A 433 2.85 -11.55 -6.92
CA MET A 433 2.07 -12.40 -6.01
C MET A 433 2.69 -13.77 -5.76
N GLN A 434 3.43 -14.34 -6.72
CA GLN A 434 4.21 -15.58 -6.50
C GLN A 434 5.37 -15.34 -5.53
N VAL A 435 6.02 -14.17 -5.61
CA VAL A 435 7.05 -13.77 -4.63
C VAL A 435 6.44 -13.60 -3.24
N ARG A 436 5.29 -12.90 -3.15
CA ARG A 436 4.54 -12.74 -1.88
C ARG A 436 4.18 -14.10 -1.26
N GLU A 437 3.61 -15.00 -2.07
CA GLU A 437 3.27 -16.37 -1.63
C GLU A 437 4.50 -17.12 -1.12
N ALA A 438 5.61 -17.11 -1.88
CA ALA A 438 6.83 -17.78 -1.49
C ALA A 438 7.37 -17.26 -0.15
N MET A 439 7.37 -15.94 0.06
CA MET A 439 7.81 -15.33 1.33
C MET A 439 6.94 -15.78 2.51
N MET A 440 5.62 -15.80 2.34
CA MET A 440 4.68 -16.22 3.39
C MET A 440 4.78 -17.71 3.67
N MET A 441 4.75 -18.55 2.62
CA MET A 441 4.68 -20.00 2.74
C MET A 441 6.00 -20.68 3.13
N THR A 442 7.09 -19.93 3.22
CA THR A 442 8.39 -20.42 3.71
C THR A 442 8.87 -19.70 4.97
N ALA A 443 8.07 -18.77 5.49
CA ALA A 443 8.36 -18.08 6.74
C ALA A 443 8.24 -19.01 7.96
N SER A 444 8.87 -18.62 9.05
CA SER A 444 9.11 -19.48 10.24
C SER A 444 7.86 -20.04 10.93
N GLN A 445 6.68 -19.47 10.69
CA GLN A 445 5.40 -19.85 11.31
C GLN A 445 4.30 -20.16 10.27
N HIS A 446 4.68 -20.45 9.02
CA HIS A 446 3.76 -20.59 7.89
C HIS A 446 2.67 -21.67 8.08
N GLU A 447 2.92 -22.71 8.88
CA GLU A 447 1.94 -23.75 9.15
C GLU A 447 0.79 -23.30 10.08
N ASN A 448 1.05 -22.30 10.94
CA ASN A 448 0.09 -21.79 11.92
C ASN A 448 0.19 -20.27 12.05
N PRO A 449 -0.17 -19.50 11.03
CA PRO A 449 -0.07 -18.06 11.06
C PRO A 449 -1.05 -17.43 12.07
N ASP A 450 -0.66 -16.33 12.70
CA ASP A 450 -1.46 -15.62 13.68
C ASP A 450 -1.43 -14.09 13.47
N ASN A 451 -2.20 -13.36 14.27
CA ASN A 451 -2.28 -11.91 14.18
C ASN A 451 -1.12 -11.16 14.90
N THR A 452 -0.12 -11.88 15.41
CA THR A 452 1.05 -11.29 16.09
C THR A 452 2.29 -11.32 15.21
N TYR A 453 2.55 -12.46 14.61
CA TYR A 453 3.72 -12.72 13.77
C TYR A 453 3.39 -12.90 12.28
N GLY A 454 2.10 -12.99 11.95
CA GLY A 454 1.67 -13.41 10.61
C GLY A 454 2.17 -14.81 10.30
N TYR A 455 2.79 -14.97 9.15
CA TYR A 455 3.44 -16.21 8.74
C TYR A 455 4.85 -16.39 9.37
N GLY A 456 5.30 -15.40 10.15
CA GLY A 456 6.59 -15.44 10.85
C GLY A 456 7.72 -14.69 10.15
N ILE A 457 8.96 -15.03 10.52
CA ILE A 457 10.17 -14.41 9.98
C ILE A 457 10.50 -15.03 8.62
N VAL A 458 10.77 -14.18 7.63
CA VAL A 458 11.08 -14.61 6.25
C VAL A 458 12.42 -15.33 6.19
N ASP A 459 12.48 -16.42 5.43
CA ASP A 459 13.72 -17.07 5.00
C ASP A 459 13.88 -16.88 3.48
N ILE A 460 14.79 -16.02 3.08
CA ILE A 460 15.02 -15.69 1.65
C ILE A 460 15.42 -16.91 0.83
N MET A 461 16.31 -17.76 1.36
CA MET A 461 16.78 -18.92 0.60
C MET A 461 15.70 -20.00 0.46
N ALA A 462 14.87 -20.18 1.49
CA ALA A 462 13.71 -21.05 1.39
C ALA A 462 12.70 -20.50 0.36
N ALA A 463 12.46 -19.19 0.35
CA ALA A 463 11.58 -18.54 -0.62
C ALA A 463 12.12 -18.60 -2.07
N ILE A 464 13.43 -18.39 -2.28
CA ILE A 464 14.06 -18.53 -3.60
C ILE A 464 13.85 -19.95 -4.17
N ASN A 465 13.88 -20.95 -3.31
CA ASN A 465 13.73 -22.37 -3.68
C ASN A 465 12.28 -22.89 -3.58
N TYR A 466 11.31 -22.01 -3.28
CA TYR A 466 9.91 -22.38 -3.15
C TYR A 466 9.40 -23.06 -4.42
N GLY A 467 8.78 -24.22 -4.28
CA GLY A 467 8.28 -25.01 -5.41
C GLY A 467 9.33 -25.88 -6.15
N GLN A 468 10.64 -25.69 -5.90
CA GLN A 468 11.67 -26.52 -6.53
C GLN A 468 11.85 -27.87 -5.80
N THR A 469 11.68 -27.90 -4.50
CA THR A 469 11.89 -29.10 -3.66
C THR A 469 10.71 -30.05 -3.63
N ALA A 470 9.52 -29.63 -4.00
CA ALA A 470 8.28 -30.43 -3.88
C ALA A 470 7.68 -30.86 -5.24
N GLY A 471 8.24 -30.47 -6.37
CA GLY A 471 7.56 -30.65 -7.67
C GLY A 471 6.23 -29.87 -7.76
N VAL A 472 5.92 -29.07 -6.76
CA VAL A 472 4.80 -28.14 -6.75
C VAL A 472 5.29 -26.88 -7.44
N LYS A 473 4.84 -26.65 -8.68
CA LYS A 473 4.98 -25.32 -9.28
C LYS A 473 4.23 -24.34 -8.37
N PRO A 474 4.84 -23.17 -8.03
CA PRO A 474 4.09 -22.09 -7.39
C PRO A 474 2.78 -21.94 -8.15
N GLY A 475 1.66 -21.89 -7.44
CA GLY A 475 0.36 -22.04 -8.04
C GLY A 475 0.25 -21.23 -9.34
N GLN A 476 -0.09 -21.89 -10.44
CA GLN A 476 -0.47 -21.22 -11.69
C GLN A 476 -1.89 -20.62 -11.58
N GLY A 477 -2.34 -20.33 -10.35
CA GLY A 477 -3.49 -19.47 -10.12
C GLY A 477 -2.99 -18.05 -10.22
N ASN A 478 -3.15 -17.43 -11.40
CA ASN A 478 -3.38 -15.99 -11.38
C ASN A 478 -4.44 -15.74 -10.31
N PRO A 479 -4.30 -14.74 -9.43
CA PRO A 479 -5.48 -14.16 -8.83
C PRO A 479 -6.38 -13.89 -10.03
N ALA A 480 -7.52 -14.55 -10.13
CA ALA A 480 -8.44 -14.28 -11.23
C ALA A 480 -8.65 -12.75 -11.21
N ASP A 481 -8.67 -12.11 -12.40
CA ASP A 481 -8.85 -10.66 -12.53
C ASP A 481 -10.02 -10.17 -11.67
N PHE A 482 -10.89 -11.09 -11.33
CA PHE A 482 -11.91 -10.94 -10.30
C PHE A 482 -12.42 -12.32 -9.84
N GLN A 483 -12.97 -12.38 -8.65
CA GLN A 483 -13.57 -13.57 -8.06
C GLN A 483 -14.98 -13.28 -7.61
N ILE A 484 -15.82 -14.32 -7.62
CA ILE A 484 -17.14 -14.30 -7.02
C ILE A 484 -17.25 -15.44 -6.01
N SER A 485 -17.68 -15.13 -4.78
CA SER A 485 -17.93 -16.13 -3.76
C SER A 485 -19.07 -17.07 -4.14
N THR A 486 -19.20 -18.20 -3.47
CA THR A 486 -20.42 -18.99 -3.56
C THR A 486 -21.62 -18.19 -3.05
N ALA A 487 -22.74 -18.28 -3.74
CA ALA A 487 -23.99 -17.63 -3.33
C ALA A 487 -24.46 -18.18 -1.95
N TYR A 488 -24.74 -17.29 -0.99
CA TYR A 488 -25.15 -17.69 0.37
C TYR A 488 -26.26 -16.77 0.93
N PRO A 489 -27.27 -17.37 1.60
CA PRO A 489 -27.57 -18.79 1.68
C PRO A 489 -27.95 -19.39 0.32
N ASN A 490 -27.65 -20.67 0.09
CA ASN A 490 -28.06 -21.36 -1.13
C ASN A 490 -28.34 -22.84 -0.84
N PRO A 491 -29.59 -23.34 -0.88
CA PRO A 491 -30.79 -22.62 -1.33
C PRO A 491 -31.20 -21.43 -0.46
N PHE A 492 -31.93 -20.44 -1.03
CA PHE A 492 -32.28 -19.19 -0.36
C PHE A 492 -33.80 -18.88 -0.42
N ASN A 493 -34.25 -18.01 0.51
CA ASN A 493 -35.62 -17.48 0.56
C ASN A 493 -35.69 -16.23 1.46
N PRO A 494 -36.07 -15.05 0.99
CA PRO A 494 -36.17 -14.63 -0.40
C PRO A 494 -34.84 -14.00 -0.91
N SER A 495 -33.78 -13.93 -0.09
CA SER A 495 -32.55 -13.22 -0.42
C SER A 495 -31.30 -14.09 -0.44
N VAL A 496 -30.37 -13.76 -1.33
CA VAL A 496 -29.06 -14.41 -1.45
C VAL A 496 -27.99 -13.36 -1.66
N SER A 497 -26.84 -13.52 -1.03
CA SER A 497 -25.68 -12.65 -1.20
C SER A 497 -24.56 -13.35 -1.96
N VAL A 498 -23.78 -12.55 -2.67
CA VAL A 498 -22.47 -12.92 -3.24
C VAL A 498 -21.48 -11.82 -2.94
N ASP A 499 -20.26 -12.19 -2.64
CA ASP A 499 -19.13 -11.27 -2.53
C ASP A 499 -18.34 -11.34 -3.83
N ILE A 500 -18.02 -10.18 -4.41
CA ILE A 500 -17.26 -10.06 -5.65
C ILE A 500 -16.02 -9.24 -5.35
N THR A 501 -14.86 -9.85 -5.52
CA THR A 501 -13.57 -9.17 -5.39
C THR A 501 -13.02 -8.91 -6.78
N ALA A 502 -12.93 -7.63 -7.16
CA ALA A 502 -12.27 -7.19 -8.37
C ALA A 502 -10.81 -6.86 -8.03
N ALA A 503 -9.88 -7.67 -8.54
CA ALA A 503 -8.44 -7.47 -8.36
C ALA A 503 -7.83 -6.57 -9.45
N VAL A 504 -8.64 -6.09 -10.38
CA VAL A 504 -8.24 -5.16 -11.45
C VAL A 504 -9.34 -4.12 -11.67
N GLY A 505 -8.95 -2.93 -12.06
CA GLY A 505 -9.91 -1.90 -12.44
C GLY A 505 -10.61 -2.24 -13.74
N GLY A 506 -11.89 -1.84 -13.87
CA GLY A 506 -12.67 -2.06 -15.07
C GLY A 506 -14.14 -1.83 -14.87
N HIS A 507 -14.95 -2.13 -15.89
CA HIS A 507 -16.40 -2.05 -15.81
C HIS A 507 -16.96 -3.39 -15.33
N LEU A 508 -17.44 -3.42 -14.08
CA LEU A 508 -18.04 -4.59 -13.45
C LEU A 508 -19.55 -4.56 -13.69
N ILE A 509 -20.06 -5.66 -14.27
CA ILE A 509 -21.49 -5.89 -14.43
C ILE A 509 -21.84 -7.18 -13.68
N VAL A 510 -22.85 -7.13 -12.81
CA VAL A 510 -23.38 -8.29 -12.10
C VAL A 510 -24.88 -8.41 -12.36
N GLU A 511 -25.27 -9.54 -12.93
CA GLU A 511 -26.63 -9.80 -13.39
C GLU A 511 -27.15 -11.13 -12.85
N VAL A 512 -28.46 -11.18 -12.62
CA VAL A 512 -29.18 -12.42 -12.34
C VAL A 512 -29.88 -12.89 -13.60
N LEU A 513 -29.66 -14.14 -13.96
CA LEU A 513 -30.23 -14.77 -15.17
C LEU A 513 -31.12 -15.96 -14.78
N ASP A 514 -32.17 -16.19 -15.56
CA ASP A 514 -32.95 -17.44 -15.47
C ASP A 514 -32.22 -18.61 -16.18
N ILE A 515 -32.81 -19.80 -16.14
CA ILE A 515 -32.28 -21.02 -16.78
C ILE A 515 -32.17 -20.91 -18.31
N ASN A 516 -32.83 -19.95 -18.93
CA ASN A 516 -32.77 -19.70 -20.36
C ASN A 516 -31.77 -18.58 -20.71
N GLY A 517 -31.03 -18.05 -19.71
CA GLY A 517 -30.09 -16.96 -19.90
C GLY A 517 -30.73 -15.58 -20.03
N ARG A 518 -32.02 -15.43 -19.72
CA ARG A 518 -32.70 -14.12 -19.74
C ARG A 518 -32.35 -13.37 -18.45
N MET A 519 -32.01 -12.10 -18.58
CA MET A 519 -31.74 -11.21 -17.47
C MET A 519 -33.00 -10.96 -16.64
N ILE A 520 -32.92 -11.21 -15.34
CA ILE A 520 -33.96 -10.98 -14.34
C ILE A 520 -33.72 -9.68 -13.60
N SER A 521 -32.46 -9.42 -13.22
CA SER A 521 -32.08 -8.25 -12.45
C SER A 521 -30.60 -7.90 -12.70
N THR A 522 -30.28 -6.62 -12.63
CA THR A 522 -28.89 -6.15 -12.56
C THR A 522 -28.62 -5.74 -11.12
N LEU A 523 -27.62 -6.37 -10.49
CA LEU A 523 -27.22 -6.11 -9.11
C LEU A 523 -26.16 -5.03 -9.01
N TYR A 524 -25.30 -4.94 -10.03
CA TYR A 524 -24.23 -3.96 -10.12
C TYR A 524 -23.89 -3.65 -11.57
N ASN A 525 -23.57 -2.38 -11.89
CA ASN A 525 -23.19 -1.95 -13.24
C ASN A 525 -22.44 -0.63 -13.17
N GLU A 526 -21.19 -0.66 -12.70
CA GLU A 526 -20.34 0.51 -12.53
C GLU A 526 -18.87 0.20 -12.80
N ASN A 527 -18.08 1.24 -12.99
CA ASN A 527 -16.63 1.10 -13.00
C ASN A 527 -16.13 0.86 -11.57
N VAL A 528 -15.36 -0.21 -11.42
CA VAL A 528 -14.66 -0.54 -10.17
C VAL A 528 -13.17 -0.29 -10.37
N ILE A 529 -12.54 0.15 -9.30
CA ILE A 529 -11.11 0.04 -9.05
C ILE A 529 -10.99 -1.20 -8.18
N TYR A 530 -9.84 -1.63 -7.75
CA TYR A 530 -9.74 -2.73 -6.80
C TYR A 530 -10.79 -2.59 -5.67
N SER A 531 -11.67 -3.58 -5.52
CA SER A 531 -12.77 -3.49 -4.54
C SER A 531 -13.44 -4.84 -4.30
N THR A 532 -13.92 -5.05 -3.09
CA THR A 532 -14.84 -6.13 -2.76
C THR A 532 -16.24 -5.57 -2.59
N HIS A 533 -17.22 -6.14 -3.31
CA HIS A 533 -18.61 -5.76 -3.26
C HIS A 533 -19.44 -6.90 -2.69
N LYS A 534 -20.13 -6.68 -1.59
CA LYS A 534 -21.16 -7.58 -1.10
C LYS A 534 -22.48 -7.20 -1.73
N LEU A 535 -22.96 -8.02 -2.65
CA LEU A 535 -24.20 -7.79 -3.37
C LEU A 535 -25.29 -8.73 -2.88
N ASN A 536 -26.49 -8.19 -2.69
CA ASN A 536 -27.64 -8.94 -2.22
C ASN A 536 -28.75 -8.91 -3.28
N TRP A 537 -29.23 -10.07 -3.68
CA TRP A 537 -30.41 -10.21 -4.52
C TRP A 537 -31.62 -10.61 -3.69
N ILE A 538 -32.67 -9.78 -3.74
CA ILE A 538 -33.98 -10.06 -3.15
C ILE A 538 -34.90 -10.49 -4.28
N ALA A 539 -35.37 -11.74 -4.25
CA ALA A 539 -36.12 -12.37 -5.32
C ALA A 539 -37.64 -12.22 -5.13
N ASP A 540 -38.12 -10.99 -4.84
CA ASP A 540 -39.52 -10.71 -4.66
C ASP A 540 -40.29 -10.84 -5.99
N GLY A 541 -41.40 -11.62 -5.97
CA GLY A 541 -42.23 -11.83 -7.15
C GLY A 541 -41.62 -12.76 -8.23
N VAL A 542 -40.46 -13.36 -7.93
CA VAL A 542 -39.78 -14.27 -8.86
C VAL A 542 -40.18 -15.72 -8.53
N PRO A 543 -40.43 -16.60 -9.51
CA PRO A 543 -40.79 -18.00 -9.30
C PRO A 543 -39.67 -18.76 -8.58
N ALA A 544 -40.02 -19.74 -7.73
CA ALA A 544 -39.05 -20.68 -7.20
C ALA A 544 -38.35 -21.44 -8.33
N GLY A 545 -37.05 -21.64 -8.21
CA GLY A 545 -36.26 -22.29 -9.25
C GLY A 545 -34.76 -22.02 -9.19
N LEU A 546 -34.09 -22.39 -10.27
CA LEU A 546 -32.68 -22.21 -10.46
C LEU A 546 -32.38 -20.91 -11.20
N TYR A 547 -31.45 -20.13 -10.65
CA TYR A 547 -30.95 -18.87 -11.20
C TYR A 547 -29.41 -18.89 -11.26
N PHE A 548 -28.87 -18.00 -12.09
CA PHE A 548 -27.42 -17.82 -12.21
C PHE A 548 -27.09 -16.35 -11.96
N ILE A 549 -26.14 -16.11 -11.06
CA ILE A 549 -25.57 -14.79 -10.84
C ILE A 549 -24.29 -14.73 -11.67
N ARG A 550 -24.31 -13.91 -12.73
CA ARG A 550 -23.18 -13.70 -13.64
C ARG A 550 -22.51 -12.39 -13.30
N SER A 551 -21.23 -12.43 -13.01
CA SER A 551 -20.38 -11.25 -12.89
C SER A 551 -19.45 -11.19 -14.10
N THR A 552 -19.30 -10.01 -14.69
CA THR A 552 -18.43 -9.77 -15.85
C THR A 552 -17.58 -8.54 -15.61
N LEU A 553 -16.25 -8.68 -15.72
CA LEU A 553 -15.27 -7.62 -15.61
C LEU A 553 -14.30 -7.73 -16.80
N ASN A 554 -14.08 -6.65 -17.54
CA ASN A 554 -13.14 -6.61 -18.67
C ASN A 554 -13.28 -7.76 -19.68
N GLY A 555 -14.53 -8.25 -19.89
CA GLY A 555 -14.82 -9.35 -20.82
C GLY A 555 -14.68 -10.76 -20.24
N GLN A 556 -14.11 -10.92 -19.06
CA GLN A 556 -14.14 -12.18 -18.31
C GLN A 556 -15.44 -12.31 -17.54
N SER A 557 -15.98 -13.54 -17.46
CA SER A 557 -17.23 -13.79 -16.74
C SER A 557 -17.14 -14.98 -15.80
N HIS A 558 -17.66 -14.81 -14.59
CA HIS A 558 -17.88 -15.88 -13.63
C HIS A 558 -19.38 -16.04 -13.36
N ILE A 559 -19.80 -17.28 -13.05
CA ILE A 559 -21.20 -17.61 -12.81
C ILE A 559 -21.32 -18.42 -11.53
N GLN A 560 -22.23 -17.96 -10.66
CA GLN A 560 -22.64 -18.69 -9.45
C GLN A 560 -24.08 -19.16 -9.58
N LYS A 561 -24.32 -20.37 -9.11
CA LYS A 561 -25.65 -20.96 -9.07
C LYS A 561 -26.39 -20.55 -7.81
N ALA A 562 -27.63 -20.10 -7.92
CA ALA A 562 -28.51 -19.76 -6.81
C ALA A 562 -29.86 -20.46 -6.95
N THR A 563 -30.30 -21.15 -5.90
CA THR A 563 -31.57 -21.91 -5.89
C THR A 563 -32.55 -21.22 -4.96
N LEU A 564 -33.61 -20.61 -5.55
CA LEU A 564 -34.69 -19.96 -4.80
C LEU A 564 -35.72 -21.00 -4.36
N LEU A 565 -35.96 -21.05 -3.07
CA LEU A 565 -37.10 -21.79 -2.47
C LEU A 565 -38.30 -20.84 -2.32
N LYS A 566 -39.51 -21.41 -2.26
CA LYS A 566 -40.72 -20.65 -1.88
C LYS A 566 -40.96 -20.69 -0.39
#